data_72a944d6594c336fcdf84e1a42f55223
#
_entry.id   72a944d6594c336fcdf84e1a42f55223
#
_cell.length_a   1.000
_cell.length_b   1.000
_cell.length_c   1.000
_cell.angle_alpha   90.00
_cell.angle_beta   90.00
_cell.angle_gamma   90.00
#
_symmetry.space_group_name_H-M   'P 1'
#
loop_
_entity.id
_entity.type
_entity.pdbx_description
1 polymer ?
#
loop_
_entity_poly.entity_id
_entity_poly.type
_entity_poly.pdbx_seq_one_letter_code
_entity_poly.pdbx_strand_id
1 'polypeptide(L)'
;MAALWILLASFLFSLMGAAVKLASNEYSVAEIVFYRGLVGIILLYLFIRHQGGKLRTEHLPGHLWRGGIGVVSLWMWFYAATKLPLATAVTFNYMSPIWTAVAMIGFAWWQGKERIALPLLAAIAVSFGGVMLALRPAFEAQQWFGALMALLSGVLAAVAYTMVRRLSRAGEPEYRVVFYFLAVNIAAGAAGSLLPGGSPDGAAWHAHSLRGASLLLFIGASGVFAQMALTRAWRTGKVLVVANLQYTGIVFSSVWGILIWHDVFDWHVWLGMALILASSVAATFYNTLTEKRAAAARADST
;
A
#
# COMPACT_ATOMS: atom_id res chain seq x y z
N MET A 1 3.45 18.69 2.71
CA MET A 1 4.27 17.87 1.76
C MET A 1 4.01 16.36 1.89
N ALA A 2 3.92 15.77 3.09
CA ALA A 2 3.65 14.31 3.23
C ALA A 2 2.33 13.87 2.60
N ALA A 3 1.27 14.69 2.68
CA ALA A 3 -0.03 14.43 2.04
C ALA A 3 0.10 14.30 0.52
N LEU A 4 0.92 15.12 -0.13
CA LEU A 4 1.14 15.02 -1.58
C LEU A 4 1.87 13.71 -1.95
N TRP A 5 2.82 13.27 -1.13
CA TRP A 5 3.53 12.02 -1.37
C TRP A 5 2.61 10.80 -1.25
N ILE A 6 1.69 10.77 -0.29
CA ILE A 6 0.76 9.65 -0.17
C ILE A 6 -0.31 9.67 -1.26
N LEU A 7 -0.79 10.83 -1.68
CA LEU A 7 -1.68 10.95 -2.83
C LEU A 7 -1.01 10.48 -4.12
N LEU A 8 0.24 10.89 -4.37
CA LEU A 8 1.04 10.41 -5.50
C LEU A 8 1.24 8.88 -5.42
N ALA A 9 1.56 8.35 -4.24
CA ALA A 9 1.69 6.92 -4.05
C ALA A 9 0.38 6.17 -4.36
N SER A 10 -0.74 6.66 -3.84
CA SER A 10 -2.07 6.07 -4.08
C SER A 10 -2.45 6.11 -5.55
N PHE A 11 -2.17 7.21 -6.25
CA PHE A 11 -2.38 7.35 -7.68
C PHE A 11 -1.54 6.35 -8.49
N LEU A 12 -0.23 6.29 -8.23
CA LEU A 12 0.68 5.37 -8.93
C LEU A 12 0.37 3.91 -8.61
N PHE A 13 0.00 3.57 -7.37
CA PHE A 13 -0.45 2.21 -7.04
C PHE A 13 -1.76 1.85 -7.71
N SER A 14 -2.68 2.78 -7.90
CA SER A 14 -3.93 2.51 -8.63
C SER A 14 -3.68 2.23 -10.12
N LEU A 15 -2.77 2.99 -10.75
CA LEU A 15 -2.29 2.72 -12.12
C LEU A 15 -1.60 1.36 -12.22
N MET A 16 -0.70 1.06 -11.27
CA MET A 16 -0.05 -0.24 -11.21
C MET A 16 -1.09 -1.36 -11.06
N GLY A 17 -2.10 -1.18 -10.21
CA GLY A 17 -3.16 -2.17 -10.00
C GLY A 17 -3.96 -2.43 -11.27
N ALA A 18 -4.29 -1.40 -12.05
CA ALA A 18 -4.93 -1.54 -13.35
C ALA A 18 -4.05 -2.33 -14.34
N ALA A 19 -2.75 -2.01 -14.40
CA ALA A 19 -1.81 -2.75 -15.24
C ALA A 19 -1.62 -4.21 -14.79
N VAL A 20 -1.61 -4.49 -13.49
CA VAL A 20 -1.58 -5.85 -12.92
C VAL A 20 -2.80 -6.64 -13.36
N LYS A 21 -4.00 -6.06 -13.28
CA LYS A 21 -5.25 -6.70 -13.74
C LYS A 21 -5.20 -7.04 -15.24
N LEU A 22 -4.59 -6.17 -16.06
CA LEU A 22 -4.41 -6.46 -17.49
C LEU A 22 -3.35 -7.54 -17.73
N ALA A 23 -2.24 -7.51 -16.99
CA ALA A 23 -1.14 -8.47 -17.12
C ALA A 23 -1.50 -9.86 -16.58
N SER A 24 -2.44 -9.98 -15.63
CA SER A 24 -2.87 -11.27 -15.07
C SER A 24 -3.59 -12.18 -16.06
N ASN A 25 -3.94 -11.69 -17.26
CA ASN A 25 -4.43 -12.51 -18.37
C ASN A 25 -3.31 -13.29 -19.08
N GLU A 26 -2.04 -12.87 -18.95
CA GLU A 26 -0.89 -13.45 -19.65
C GLU A 26 0.14 -14.05 -18.68
N TYR A 27 0.17 -13.57 -17.42
CA TYR A 27 1.21 -13.91 -16.45
C TYR A 27 0.62 -14.36 -15.11
N SER A 28 1.32 -15.29 -14.46
CA SER A 28 0.99 -15.64 -13.09
C SER A 28 1.31 -14.49 -12.11
N VAL A 29 0.67 -14.52 -10.95
CA VAL A 29 0.93 -13.54 -9.89
C VAL A 29 2.40 -13.55 -9.46
N ALA A 30 3.01 -14.72 -9.38
CA ALA A 30 4.42 -14.89 -9.00
C ALA A 30 5.36 -14.20 -9.98
N GLU A 31 5.10 -14.35 -11.30
CA GLU A 31 5.85 -13.66 -12.35
C GLU A 31 5.69 -12.16 -12.27
N ILE A 32 4.46 -11.66 -12.09
CA ILE A 32 4.20 -10.22 -11.95
C ILE A 32 4.99 -9.65 -10.76
N VAL A 33 5.00 -10.33 -9.61
CA VAL A 33 5.77 -9.92 -8.42
C VAL A 33 7.27 -9.94 -8.71
N PHE A 34 7.76 -10.97 -9.41
CA PHE A 34 9.16 -11.08 -9.81
C PHE A 34 9.58 -9.92 -10.71
N TYR A 35 8.88 -9.70 -11.83
CA TYR A 35 9.22 -8.64 -12.78
C TYR A 35 9.03 -7.24 -12.20
N ARG A 36 8.02 -7.04 -11.36
CA ARG A 36 7.86 -5.80 -10.57
C ARG A 36 9.10 -5.53 -9.72
N GLY A 37 9.61 -6.56 -9.06
CA GLY A 37 10.85 -6.46 -8.28
C GLY A 37 12.07 -6.18 -9.16
N LEU A 38 12.22 -6.93 -10.25
CA LEU A 38 13.38 -6.86 -11.15
C LEU A 38 13.47 -5.49 -11.86
N VAL A 39 12.40 -5.05 -12.49
CA VAL A 39 12.36 -3.73 -13.15
C VAL A 39 12.53 -2.61 -12.12
N GLY A 40 11.85 -2.72 -10.98
CA GLY A 40 11.97 -1.73 -9.93
C GLY A 40 13.37 -1.60 -9.37
N ILE A 41 14.08 -2.72 -9.13
CA ILE A 41 15.45 -2.69 -8.59
C ILE A 41 16.45 -2.15 -9.59
N ILE A 42 16.29 -2.44 -10.88
CA ILE A 42 17.14 -1.89 -11.95
C ILE A 42 16.99 -0.36 -12.00
N LEU A 43 15.76 0.14 -12.09
CA LEU A 43 15.50 1.58 -12.14
C LEU A 43 16.01 2.30 -10.89
N LEU A 44 15.74 1.70 -9.72
CA LEU A 44 16.19 2.28 -8.45
C LEU A 44 17.71 2.25 -8.30
N TYR A 45 18.39 1.20 -8.76
CA TYR A 45 19.84 1.11 -8.75
C TYR A 45 20.48 2.17 -9.63
N LEU A 46 19.96 2.38 -10.85
CA LEU A 46 20.42 3.45 -11.75
C LEU A 46 20.24 4.83 -11.12
N PHE A 47 19.09 5.07 -10.50
CA PHE A 47 18.82 6.31 -9.76
C PHE A 47 19.82 6.53 -8.61
N ILE A 48 20.07 5.50 -7.80
CA ILE A 48 21.01 5.56 -6.67
C ILE A 48 22.45 5.84 -7.15
N ARG A 49 22.86 5.16 -8.22
CA ARG A 49 24.18 5.38 -8.84
C ARG A 49 24.37 6.82 -9.31
N HIS A 50 23.35 7.37 -9.93
CA HIS A 50 23.38 8.77 -10.40
C HIS A 50 23.51 9.77 -9.25
N GLN A 51 22.85 9.48 -8.10
CA GLN A 51 22.92 10.37 -6.92
C GLN A 51 24.10 10.09 -5.97
N GLY A 52 24.97 9.13 -6.27
CA GLY A 52 26.08 8.77 -5.40
C GLY A 52 25.64 8.10 -4.08
N GLY A 53 24.42 7.56 -4.04
CA GLY A 53 23.88 6.89 -2.85
C GLY A 53 24.57 5.56 -2.53
N LYS A 54 24.56 5.16 -1.25
CA LYS A 54 25.15 3.90 -0.77
C LYS A 54 24.06 2.92 -0.39
N LEU A 55 24.16 1.66 -0.87
CA LEU A 55 23.23 0.58 -0.54
C LEU A 55 23.57 -0.13 0.78
N ARG A 56 24.83 -0.07 1.22
CA ARG A 56 25.24 -0.70 2.49
C ARG A 56 24.46 -0.13 3.66
N THR A 57 23.96 -1.02 4.53
CA THR A 57 23.18 -0.68 5.72
C THR A 57 23.71 -1.44 6.94
N GLU A 58 23.60 -0.84 8.11
CA GLU A 58 23.82 -1.50 9.40
C GLU A 58 22.53 -2.14 9.95
N HIS A 59 21.38 -1.85 9.32
CA HIS A 59 20.05 -2.31 9.73
C HIS A 59 19.49 -3.44 8.83
N LEU A 60 20.37 -4.27 8.23
CA LEU A 60 19.96 -5.34 7.31
C LEU A 60 18.84 -6.24 7.87
N PRO A 61 18.89 -6.71 9.15
CA PRO A 61 17.79 -7.51 9.69
C PRO A 61 16.44 -6.78 9.67
N GLY A 62 16.43 -5.47 9.93
CA GLY A 62 15.22 -4.65 9.84
C GLY A 62 14.64 -4.56 8.45
N HIS A 63 15.50 -4.43 7.42
CA HIS A 63 15.09 -4.42 6.01
C HIS A 63 14.52 -5.79 5.58
N LEU A 64 15.19 -6.89 5.95
CA LEU A 64 14.72 -8.24 5.62
C LEU A 64 13.39 -8.55 6.32
N TRP A 65 13.25 -8.18 7.60
CA TRP A 65 12.01 -8.35 8.35
C TRP A 65 10.85 -7.55 7.72
N ARG A 66 11.08 -6.27 7.41
CA ARG A 66 10.10 -5.45 6.68
C ARG A 66 9.77 -6.04 5.30
N GLY A 67 10.77 -6.50 4.57
CA GLY A 67 10.60 -7.13 3.26
C GLY A 67 9.79 -8.41 3.35
N GLY A 68 10.13 -9.31 4.26
CA GLY A 68 9.45 -10.57 4.50
C GLY A 68 7.98 -10.39 4.89
N ILE A 69 7.71 -9.54 5.90
CA ILE A 69 6.32 -9.22 6.29
C ILE A 69 5.53 -8.64 5.12
N GLY A 70 6.13 -7.70 4.36
CA GLY A 70 5.45 -7.09 3.24
C GLY A 70 5.13 -8.07 2.11
N VAL A 71 6.02 -9.02 1.84
CA VAL A 71 5.80 -10.07 0.83
C VAL A 71 4.76 -11.07 1.31
N VAL A 72 4.81 -11.53 2.55
CA VAL A 72 3.78 -12.42 3.12
C VAL A 72 2.40 -11.76 3.06
N SER A 73 2.31 -10.47 3.44
CA SER A 73 1.08 -9.67 3.29
C SER A 73 0.57 -9.68 1.85
N LEU A 74 1.46 -9.46 0.88
CA LEU A 74 1.13 -9.43 -0.54
C LEU A 74 0.58 -10.80 -1.02
N TRP A 75 1.24 -11.90 -0.67
CA TRP A 75 0.81 -13.24 -1.02
C TRP A 75 -0.55 -13.63 -0.41
N MET A 76 -0.76 -13.29 0.88
CA MET A 76 -2.05 -13.49 1.53
C MET A 76 -3.18 -12.72 0.84
N TRP A 77 -2.90 -11.47 0.42
CA TRP A 77 -3.86 -10.67 -0.32
C TRP A 77 -4.16 -11.27 -1.69
N PHE A 78 -3.13 -11.71 -2.44
CA PHE A 78 -3.33 -12.36 -3.73
C PHE A 78 -4.13 -13.66 -3.59
N TYR A 79 -3.80 -14.50 -2.60
CA TYR A 79 -4.60 -15.68 -2.31
C TYR A 79 -6.07 -15.32 -2.06
N ALA A 80 -6.32 -14.33 -1.22
CA ALA A 80 -7.67 -13.86 -0.94
C ALA A 80 -8.38 -13.38 -2.22
N ALA A 81 -7.70 -12.64 -3.09
CA ALA A 81 -8.25 -12.14 -4.34
C ALA A 81 -8.65 -13.27 -5.32
N THR A 82 -8.03 -14.46 -5.24
CA THR A 82 -8.44 -15.64 -6.02
C THR A 82 -9.65 -16.38 -5.44
N LYS A 83 -9.96 -16.19 -4.14
CA LYS A 83 -11.01 -16.93 -3.43
C LYS A 83 -12.25 -16.09 -3.11
N LEU A 84 -12.11 -14.78 -3.14
CA LEU A 84 -13.15 -13.83 -2.79
C LEU A 84 -13.51 -12.95 -4.00
N PRO A 85 -14.72 -12.37 -4.01
CA PRO A 85 -14.96 -11.20 -4.86
C PRO A 85 -13.89 -10.13 -4.59
N LEU A 86 -13.36 -9.54 -5.68
CA LEU A 86 -12.23 -8.61 -5.58
C LEU A 86 -12.52 -7.44 -4.62
N ALA A 87 -13.74 -6.90 -4.66
CA ALA A 87 -14.19 -5.85 -3.76
C ALA A 87 -14.06 -6.26 -2.28
N THR A 88 -14.41 -7.49 -1.93
CA THR A 88 -14.28 -8.02 -0.57
C THR A 88 -12.82 -8.16 -0.15
N ALA A 89 -11.96 -8.73 -1.01
CA ALA A 89 -10.54 -8.88 -0.72
C ALA A 89 -9.85 -7.52 -0.54
N VAL A 90 -10.18 -6.54 -1.40
CA VAL A 90 -9.67 -5.17 -1.31
C VAL A 90 -10.14 -4.49 -0.03
N THR A 91 -11.42 -4.61 0.33
CA THR A 91 -11.97 -3.99 1.55
C THR A 91 -11.23 -4.47 2.80
N PHE A 92 -11.01 -5.77 2.95
CA PHE A 92 -10.30 -6.31 4.10
C PHE A 92 -8.82 -5.90 4.13
N ASN A 93 -8.14 -5.83 3.00
CA ASN A 93 -6.77 -5.32 2.93
C ASN A 93 -6.71 -3.82 3.29
N TYR A 94 -7.68 -3.03 2.83
CA TYR A 94 -7.80 -1.61 3.19
C TYR A 94 -8.22 -1.35 4.65
N MET A 95 -8.38 -2.37 5.48
CA MET A 95 -8.40 -2.20 6.94
C MET A 95 -7.02 -1.86 7.53
N SER A 96 -5.95 -1.92 6.77
CA SER A 96 -4.58 -1.60 7.26
C SER A 96 -4.46 -0.22 7.94
N PRO A 97 -5.10 0.89 7.53
CA PRO A 97 -5.13 2.14 8.28
C PRO A 97 -5.79 2.00 9.66
N ILE A 98 -6.85 1.20 9.77
CA ILE A 98 -7.53 0.92 11.05
C ILE A 98 -6.59 0.15 11.98
N TRP A 99 -5.95 -0.91 11.49
CA TRP A 99 -4.97 -1.67 12.25
C TRP A 99 -3.79 -0.82 12.69
N THR A 100 -3.33 0.10 11.84
CA THR A 100 -2.31 1.07 12.21
C THR A 100 -2.77 1.99 13.35
N ALA A 101 -4.02 2.46 13.30
CA ALA A 101 -4.60 3.29 14.36
C ALA A 101 -4.74 2.50 15.66
N VAL A 102 -5.27 1.27 15.60
CA VAL A 102 -5.39 0.36 16.76
C VAL A 102 -4.02 0.10 17.40
N ALA A 103 -3.01 -0.21 16.60
CA ALA A 103 -1.66 -0.43 17.09
C ALA A 103 -1.08 0.82 17.78
N MET A 104 -1.33 2.01 17.23
CA MET A 104 -0.91 3.27 17.85
C MET A 104 -1.61 3.53 19.18
N ILE A 105 -2.93 3.28 19.26
CA ILE A 105 -3.72 3.43 20.48
C ILE A 105 -3.19 2.47 21.55
N GLY A 106 -3.07 1.18 21.22
CA GLY A 106 -2.60 0.17 22.14
C GLY A 106 -1.19 0.49 22.68
N PHE A 107 -0.29 0.95 21.80
CA PHE A 107 1.07 1.31 22.20
C PHE A 107 1.12 2.59 23.06
N ALA A 108 0.32 3.61 22.75
CA ALA A 108 0.20 4.82 23.55
C ALA A 108 -0.37 4.52 24.94
N TRP A 109 -1.39 3.68 25.02
CA TRP A 109 -1.99 3.24 26.27
C TRP A 109 -0.98 2.45 27.14
N TRP A 110 -0.23 1.52 26.52
CA TRP A 110 0.79 0.75 27.22
C TRP A 110 1.93 1.61 27.77
N GLN A 111 2.28 2.72 27.07
CA GLN A 111 3.31 3.66 27.52
C GLN A 111 2.81 4.74 28.50
N GLY A 112 1.53 4.77 28.86
CA GLY A 112 0.94 5.83 29.67
C GLY A 112 1.00 7.22 29.04
N LYS A 113 1.18 7.29 27.70
CA LYS A 113 1.31 8.54 26.93
C LYS A 113 0.00 9.00 26.34
N GLU A 114 -0.06 10.31 26.17
CA GLU A 114 -1.22 11.16 25.91
C GLU A 114 -2.16 10.81 24.74
N ARG A 115 -3.29 11.52 24.80
CA ARG A 115 -4.50 11.45 23.97
C ARG A 115 -4.21 11.42 22.48
N ILE A 116 -4.67 10.37 21.83
CA ILE A 116 -4.70 10.28 20.37
C ILE A 116 -5.73 11.29 19.87
N ALA A 117 -5.41 11.96 18.75
CA ALA A 117 -6.28 12.95 18.14
C ALA A 117 -7.58 12.28 17.65
N LEU A 118 -8.63 12.33 18.46
CA LEU A 118 -9.94 11.76 18.17
C LEU A 118 -10.48 12.14 16.78
N PRO A 119 -10.32 13.41 16.30
CA PRO A 119 -10.74 13.77 14.95
C PRO A 119 -10.06 12.98 13.83
N LEU A 120 -8.79 12.58 13.99
CA LEU A 120 -8.11 11.75 12.99
C LEU A 120 -8.58 10.30 13.01
N LEU A 121 -8.94 9.78 14.18
CA LEU A 121 -9.58 8.46 14.28
C LEU A 121 -10.97 8.45 13.66
N ALA A 122 -11.75 9.48 13.91
CA ALA A 122 -13.07 9.67 13.30
C ALA A 122 -12.95 9.75 11.76
N ALA A 123 -11.96 10.48 11.24
CA ALA A 123 -11.71 10.56 9.81
C ALA A 123 -11.38 9.18 9.20
N ILE A 124 -10.56 8.34 9.87
CA ILE A 124 -10.27 6.97 9.42
C ILE A 124 -11.54 6.13 9.43
N ALA A 125 -12.36 6.21 10.47
CA ALA A 125 -13.61 5.47 10.57
C ALA A 125 -14.61 5.88 9.47
N VAL A 126 -14.75 7.17 9.20
CA VAL A 126 -15.61 7.70 8.12
C VAL A 126 -15.08 7.28 6.75
N SER A 127 -13.76 7.37 6.50
CA SER A 127 -13.16 6.87 5.25
C SER A 127 -13.44 5.39 5.06
N PHE A 128 -13.27 4.58 6.11
CA PHE A 128 -13.56 3.15 6.03
C PHE A 128 -15.04 2.86 5.80
N GLY A 129 -15.94 3.60 6.42
CA GLY A 129 -17.37 3.56 6.12
C GLY A 129 -17.65 3.84 4.64
N GLY A 130 -16.95 4.82 4.04
CA GLY A 130 -16.96 5.09 2.60
C GLY A 130 -16.45 3.92 1.76
N VAL A 131 -15.39 3.24 2.20
CA VAL A 131 -14.87 2.02 1.54
C VAL A 131 -15.91 0.90 1.56
N MET A 132 -16.53 0.65 2.72
CA MET A 132 -17.60 -0.36 2.87
C MET A 132 -18.79 -0.08 1.95
N LEU A 133 -19.17 1.19 1.86
CA LEU A 133 -20.27 1.62 0.99
C LEU A 133 -19.92 1.49 -0.51
N ALA A 134 -18.71 1.86 -0.89
CA ALA A 134 -18.25 1.80 -2.29
C ALA A 134 -18.04 0.36 -2.78
N LEU A 135 -17.43 -0.49 -1.98
CA LEU A 135 -17.04 -1.85 -2.39
C LEU A 135 -18.07 -2.93 -2.03
N ARG A 136 -18.98 -2.66 -1.08
CA ARG A 136 -20.05 -3.60 -0.64
C ARG A 136 -19.51 -5.03 -0.47
N PRO A 137 -18.53 -5.25 0.41
CA PRO A 137 -17.89 -6.56 0.54
C PRO A 137 -18.92 -7.62 0.95
N ALA A 138 -18.93 -8.73 0.22
CA ALA A 138 -19.74 -9.88 0.52
C ALA A 138 -18.92 -11.15 0.30
N PHE A 139 -19.16 -12.19 1.09
CA PHE A 139 -18.57 -13.50 0.90
C PHE A 139 -19.49 -14.59 1.47
N GLU A 140 -19.40 -15.78 0.87
CA GLU A 140 -20.13 -16.95 1.34
C GLU A 140 -19.43 -17.63 2.53
N ALA A 141 -20.16 -18.45 3.30
CA ALA A 141 -19.60 -19.13 4.46
C ALA A 141 -18.38 -20.01 4.12
N GLN A 142 -18.35 -20.59 2.91
CA GLN A 142 -17.24 -21.42 2.44
C GLN A 142 -15.96 -20.63 2.13
N GLN A 143 -16.07 -19.32 2.01
CA GLN A 143 -14.96 -18.42 1.65
C GLN A 143 -14.27 -17.81 2.89
N TRP A 144 -14.60 -18.28 4.10
CA TRP A 144 -14.09 -17.73 5.37
C TRP A 144 -12.56 -17.69 5.44
N PHE A 145 -11.89 -18.72 4.88
CA PHE A 145 -10.42 -18.77 4.88
C PHE A 145 -9.80 -17.68 4.00
N GLY A 146 -10.40 -17.41 2.83
CA GLY A 146 -10.02 -16.28 1.99
C GLY A 146 -10.21 -14.94 2.70
N ALA A 147 -11.34 -14.76 3.41
CA ALA A 147 -11.63 -13.57 4.20
C ALA A 147 -10.59 -13.38 5.34
N LEU A 148 -10.23 -14.47 6.03
CA LEU A 148 -9.18 -14.45 7.05
C LEU A 148 -7.83 -14.04 6.46
N MET A 149 -7.45 -14.59 5.31
CA MET A 149 -6.19 -14.22 4.62
C MET A 149 -6.20 -12.74 4.22
N ALA A 150 -7.31 -12.22 3.68
CA ALA A 150 -7.44 -10.80 3.35
C ALA A 150 -7.29 -9.91 4.59
N LEU A 151 -7.93 -10.27 5.70
CA LEU A 151 -7.86 -9.54 6.96
C LEU A 151 -6.42 -9.53 7.52
N LEU A 152 -5.77 -10.70 7.58
CA LEU A 152 -4.39 -10.83 8.05
C LEU A 152 -3.41 -10.08 7.15
N SER A 153 -3.66 -10.04 5.84
CA SER A 153 -2.85 -9.23 4.92
C SER A 153 -2.88 -7.74 5.30
N GLY A 154 -4.05 -7.21 5.67
CA GLY A 154 -4.20 -5.84 6.17
C GLY A 154 -3.44 -5.58 7.47
N VAL A 155 -3.45 -6.53 8.41
CA VAL A 155 -2.66 -6.46 9.65
C VAL A 155 -1.17 -6.43 9.33
N LEU A 156 -0.69 -7.35 8.50
CA LEU A 156 0.73 -7.41 8.11
C LEU A 156 1.16 -6.18 7.32
N ALA A 157 0.30 -5.61 6.49
CA ALA A 157 0.55 -4.35 5.82
C ALA A 157 0.76 -3.20 6.83
N ALA A 158 -0.08 -3.12 7.87
CA ALA A 158 0.08 -2.13 8.95
C ALA A 158 1.41 -2.32 9.70
N VAL A 159 1.81 -3.57 9.98
CA VAL A 159 3.12 -3.88 10.58
C VAL A 159 4.25 -3.44 9.64
N ALA A 160 4.17 -3.76 8.35
CA ALA A 160 5.18 -3.35 7.36
C ALA A 160 5.35 -1.82 7.31
N TYR A 161 4.27 -1.04 7.38
CA TYR A 161 4.32 0.43 7.42
C TYR A 161 4.96 0.96 8.69
N THR A 162 4.70 0.33 9.85
CA THR A 162 5.39 0.72 11.09
C THR A 162 6.89 0.42 11.03
N MET A 163 7.31 -0.66 10.37
CA MET A 163 8.72 -0.97 10.11
C MET A 163 9.38 0.05 9.17
N VAL A 164 8.70 0.49 8.12
CA VAL A 164 9.17 1.59 7.26
C VAL A 164 9.48 2.82 8.11
N ARG A 165 8.58 3.20 9.02
CA ARG A 165 8.78 4.34 9.91
C ARG A 165 9.94 4.13 10.90
N ARG A 166 10.08 2.92 11.44
CA ARG A 166 11.20 2.58 12.34
C ARG A 166 12.55 2.70 11.64
N LEU A 167 12.69 2.13 10.44
CA LEU A 167 13.89 2.25 9.61
C LEU A 167 14.20 3.70 9.24
N SER A 168 13.17 4.46 8.88
CA SER A 168 13.32 5.89 8.57
C SER A 168 13.82 6.70 9.78
N ARG A 169 13.37 6.37 11.00
CA ARG A 169 13.86 6.99 12.25
C ARG A 169 15.29 6.58 12.58
N ALA A 170 15.71 5.40 12.18
CA ALA A 170 17.09 4.93 12.30
C ALA A 170 18.04 5.56 11.25
N GLY A 171 17.56 6.54 10.47
CA GLY A 171 18.38 7.23 9.47
C GLY A 171 18.45 6.56 8.10
N GLU A 172 17.71 5.44 7.89
CA GLU A 172 17.70 4.77 6.60
C GLU A 172 16.99 5.63 5.54
N PRO A 173 17.65 5.90 4.40
CA PRO A 173 17.02 6.66 3.30
C PRO A 173 15.93 5.82 2.61
N GLU A 174 14.95 6.50 2.01
CA GLU A 174 13.80 5.86 1.37
C GLU A 174 14.23 4.83 0.31
N TYR A 175 15.19 5.20 -0.53
CA TYR A 175 15.67 4.33 -1.62
C TYR A 175 16.24 3.00 -1.10
N ARG A 176 16.90 3.00 0.06
CA ARG A 176 17.47 1.79 0.66
C ARG A 176 16.37 0.87 1.18
N VAL A 177 15.37 1.42 1.87
CA VAL A 177 14.19 0.66 2.34
C VAL A 177 13.47 0.01 1.16
N VAL A 178 13.31 0.74 0.07
CA VAL A 178 12.64 0.22 -1.14
C VAL A 178 13.52 -0.80 -1.86
N PHE A 179 14.83 -0.59 -1.97
CA PHE A 179 15.76 -1.51 -2.62
C PHE A 179 15.72 -2.91 -1.99
N TYR A 180 15.85 -3.02 -0.68
CA TYR A 180 15.78 -4.31 0.01
C TYR A 180 14.40 -4.96 -0.09
N PHE A 181 13.34 -4.17 -0.08
CA PHE A 181 12.00 -4.70 -0.33
C PHE A 181 11.85 -5.31 -1.74
N LEU A 182 12.36 -4.64 -2.76
CA LEU A 182 12.34 -5.15 -4.13
C LEU A 182 13.19 -6.43 -4.27
N ALA A 183 14.33 -6.50 -3.60
CA ALA A 183 15.15 -7.71 -3.57
C ALA A 183 14.39 -8.91 -2.97
N VAL A 184 13.67 -8.70 -1.87
CA VAL A 184 12.82 -9.75 -1.27
C VAL A 184 11.65 -10.13 -2.20
N ASN A 185 11.06 -9.16 -2.93
CA ASN A 185 10.02 -9.46 -3.94
C ASN A 185 10.56 -10.35 -5.07
N ILE A 186 11.78 -10.08 -5.57
CA ILE A 186 12.41 -10.93 -6.60
C ILE A 186 12.56 -12.37 -6.09
N ALA A 187 13.13 -12.52 -4.89
CA ALA A 187 13.34 -13.85 -4.31
C ALA A 187 12.02 -14.60 -4.10
N ALA A 188 11.00 -13.91 -3.57
CA ALA A 188 9.68 -14.50 -3.34
C ALA A 188 8.95 -14.80 -4.65
N GLY A 189 8.99 -13.90 -5.64
CA GLY A 189 8.38 -14.12 -6.95
C GLY A 189 9.01 -15.31 -7.67
N ALA A 190 10.35 -15.41 -7.68
CA ALA A 190 11.07 -16.54 -8.25
C ALA A 190 10.71 -17.86 -7.53
N ALA A 191 10.71 -17.86 -6.19
CA ALA A 191 10.30 -19.04 -5.42
C ALA A 191 8.85 -19.43 -5.71
N GLY A 192 7.93 -18.46 -5.80
CA GLY A 192 6.51 -18.71 -6.07
C GLY A 192 6.26 -19.27 -7.48
N SER A 193 7.02 -18.82 -8.48
CA SER A 193 6.91 -19.36 -9.85
C SER A 193 7.39 -20.82 -9.97
N LEU A 194 8.27 -21.26 -9.06
CA LEU A 194 8.78 -22.61 -9.03
C LEU A 194 7.93 -23.59 -8.19
N LEU A 195 6.98 -23.07 -7.39
CA LEU A 195 6.11 -23.90 -6.56
C LEU A 195 4.98 -24.53 -7.40
N PRO A 196 4.62 -25.81 -7.15
CA PRO A 196 3.46 -26.44 -7.78
C PRO A 196 2.19 -25.62 -7.50
N GLY A 197 1.40 -25.33 -8.55
CA GLY A 197 0.19 -24.50 -8.43
C GLY A 197 0.44 -22.98 -8.40
N GLY A 198 1.66 -22.54 -8.65
CA GLY A 198 2.00 -21.11 -8.78
C GLY A 198 1.37 -20.44 -10.01
N SER A 199 1.00 -21.25 -11.02
CA SER A 199 0.26 -20.82 -12.20
C SER A 199 -0.92 -21.76 -12.47
N PRO A 200 -2.08 -21.25 -13.00
CA PRO A 200 -3.25 -22.06 -13.34
C PRO A 200 -2.98 -23.13 -14.39
N ASP A 201 -2.07 -22.88 -15.32
CA ASP A 201 -1.66 -23.79 -16.42
C ASP A 201 -0.45 -24.65 -16.08
N GLY A 202 0.11 -24.52 -14.87
CA GLY A 202 1.28 -25.23 -14.40
C GLY A 202 2.62 -24.74 -14.97
N ALA A 203 2.63 -23.73 -15.84
CA ALA A 203 3.86 -23.14 -16.36
C ALA A 203 4.54 -22.25 -15.29
N ALA A 204 5.83 -22.48 -15.05
CA ALA A 204 6.59 -21.63 -14.12
C ALA A 204 6.81 -20.22 -14.69
N TRP A 205 6.96 -20.11 -16.01
CA TRP A 205 7.20 -18.84 -16.73
C TRP A 205 6.48 -18.84 -18.08
N HIS A 206 5.94 -17.69 -18.46
CA HIS A 206 5.23 -17.51 -19.72
C HIS A 206 6.07 -16.73 -20.73
N ALA A 207 5.82 -16.99 -22.02
CA ALA A 207 6.45 -16.24 -23.11
C ALA A 207 5.98 -14.77 -23.09
N HIS A 208 6.88 -13.86 -23.42
CA HIS A 208 6.59 -12.43 -23.41
C HIS A 208 6.04 -11.97 -24.76
N SER A 209 4.80 -11.50 -24.77
CA SER A 209 4.29 -10.66 -25.84
C SER A 209 4.82 -9.22 -25.71
N LEU A 210 4.81 -8.44 -26.80
CA LEU A 210 5.20 -7.01 -26.72
C LEU A 210 4.30 -6.25 -25.74
N ARG A 211 2.99 -6.55 -25.74
CA ARG A 211 2.01 -5.98 -24.82
C ARG A 211 2.32 -6.40 -23.38
N GLY A 212 2.50 -7.69 -23.15
CA GLY A 212 2.81 -8.23 -21.83
C GLY A 212 4.11 -7.65 -21.25
N ALA A 213 5.18 -7.61 -22.05
CA ALA A 213 6.45 -7.00 -21.64
C ALA A 213 6.29 -5.51 -21.29
N SER A 214 5.54 -4.74 -22.08
CA SER A 214 5.27 -3.32 -21.80
C SER A 214 4.48 -3.14 -20.49
N LEU A 215 3.50 -4.01 -20.20
CA LEU A 215 2.76 -4.01 -18.95
C LEU A 215 3.67 -4.33 -17.75
N LEU A 216 4.55 -5.34 -17.86
CA LEU A 216 5.48 -5.69 -16.80
C LEU A 216 6.47 -4.54 -16.51
N LEU A 217 7.00 -3.89 -17.55
CA LEU A 217 7.84 -2.68 -17.41
C LEU A 217 7.10 -1.55 -16.71
N PHE A 218 5.86 -1.28 -17.13
CA PHE A 218 5.03 -0.25 -16.51
C PHE A 218 4.71 -0.55 -15.04
N ILE A 219 4.38 -1.82 -14.71
CA ILE A 219 4.14 -2.28 -13.34
C ILE A 219 5.39 -2.06 -12.46
N GLY A 220 6.56 -2.42 -12.96
CA GLY A 220 7.81 -2.22 -12.23
C GLY A 220 8.16 -0.76 -12.03
N ALA A 221 8.03 0.07 -13.07
CA ALA A 221 8.31 1.48 -13.01
C ALA A 221 7.32 2.22 -12.07
N SER A 222 6.01 2.08 -12.32
CA SER A 222 4.99 2.71 -11.46
C SER A 222 5.08 2.21 -10.02
N GLY A 223 5.36 0.91 -9.83
CA GLY A 223 5.53 0.29 -8.52
C GLY A 223 6.69 0.84 -7.71
N VAL A 224 7.87 1.07 -8.31
CA VAL A 224 9.02 1.63 -7.59
C VAL A 224 8.80 3.09 -7.21
N PHE A 225 8.24 3.91 -8.12
CA PHE A 225 7.93 5.31 -7.80
C PHE A 225 6.83 5.42 -6.74
N ALA A 226 5.77 4.59 -6.84
CA ALA A 226 4.74 4.52 -5.81
C ALA A 226 5.32 4.14 -4.44
N GLN A 227 6.20 3.14 -4.40
CA GLN A 227 6.81 2.66 -3.17
C GLN A 227 7.77 3.71 -2.56
N MET A 228 8.51 4.46 -3.39
CA MET A 228 9.34 5.58 -2.93
C MET A 228 8.48 6.69 -2.33
N ALA A 229 7.42 7.10 -3.02
CA ALA A 229 6.49 8.11 -2.54
C ALA A 229 5.79 7.68 -1.24
N LEU A 230 5.33 6.43 -1.16
CA LEU A 230 4.76 5.84 0.05
C LEU A 230 5.74 5.88 1.23
N THR A 231 6.97 5.40 1.01
CA THR A 231 8.01 5.36 2.05
C THR A 231 8.32 6.77 2.56
N ARG A 232 8.40 7.74 1.66
CA ARG A 232 8.62 9.16 2.01
C ARG A 232 7.43 9.75 2.78
N ALA A 233 6.20 9.41 2.39
CA ALA A 233 5.00 9.83 3.12
C ALA A 233 5.00 9.31 4.56
N TRP A 234 5.31 8.04 4.76
CA TRP A 234 5.40 7.42 6.10
C TRP A 234 6.57 7.95 6.94
N ARG A 235 7.66 8.34 6.29
CA ARG A 235 8.82 8.96 6.95
C ARG A 235 8.50 10.36 7.48
N THR A 236 7.84 11.19 6.67
CA THR A 236 7.70 12.63 6.92
C THR A 236 6.32 13.01 7.47
N GLY A 237 5.32 12.14 7.33
CA GLY A 237 3.93 12.44 7.68
C GLY A 237 3.51 11.99 9.07
N LYS A 238 2.40 12.56 9.56
CA LYS A 238 1.69 12.02 10.70
C LYS A 238 0.99 10.72 10.30
N VAL A 239 1.20 9.67 11.09
CA VAL A 239 0.73 8.30 10.80
C VAL A 239 -0.74 8.25 10.43
N LEU A 240 -1.60 8.85 11.27
CA LEU A 240 -3.06 8.78 11.05
C LEU A 240 -3.50 9.55 9.80
N VAL A 241 -2.83 10.65 9.45
CA VAL A 241 -3.12 11.40 8.21
C VAL A 241 -2.69 10.60 6.98
N VAL A 242 -1.48 10.03 6.99
CA VAL A 242 -0.98 9.20 5.90
C VAL A 242 -1.85 7.96 5.73
N ALA A 243 -2.20 7.30 6.83
CA ALA A 243 -3.08 6.13 6.82
C ALA A 243 -4.47 6.45 6.24
N ASN A 244 -5.07 7.58 6.65
CA ASN A 244 -6.38 7.99 6.13
C ASN A 244 -6.33 8.31 4.63
N LEU A 245 -5.33 9.06 4.18
CA LEU A 245 -5.17 9.43 2.77
C LEU A 245 -4.90 8.23 1.85
N GLN A 246 -4.44 7.08 2.36
CA GLN A 246 -4.31 5.85 1.56
C GLN A 246 -5.63 5.41 0.93
N TYR A 247 -6.77 5.66 1.58
CA TYR A 247 -8.08 5.31 1.03
C TYR A 247 -8.40 6.02 -0.30
N THR A 248 -7.74 7.14 -0.62
CA THR A 248 -7.89 7.79 -1.93
C THR A 248 -7.49 6.90 -3.11
N GLY A 249 -6.69 5.86 -2.86
CA GLY A 249 -6.36 4.84 -3.86
C GLY A 249 -7.60 4.13 -4.43
N ILE A 250 -8.67 3.98 -3.63
CA ILE A 250 -9.94 3.40 -4.10
C ILE A 250 -10.59 4.34 -5.11
N VAL A 251 -10.60 5.64 -4.83
CA VAL A 251 -11.17 6.64 -5.73
C VAL A 251 -10.44 6.63 -7.08
N PHE A 252 -9.09 6.64 -7.04
CA PHE A 252 -8.29 6.55 -8.27
C PHE A 252 -8.53 5.23 -9.02
N SER A 253 -8.60 4.09 -8.32
CA SER A 253 -8.87 2.79 -8.93
C SER A 253 -10.27 2.75 -9.58
N SER A 254 -11.28 3.39 -8.97
CA SER A 254 -12.62 3.49 -9.55
C SER A 254 -12.63 4.31 -10.84
N VAL A 255 -11.82 5.38 -10.90
CA VAL A 255 -11.65 6.16 -12.15
C VAL A 255 -11.10 5.26 -13.28
N TRP A 256 -10.10 4.43 -12.99
CA TRP A 256 -9.57 3.49 -13.98
C TRP A 256 -10.59 2.42 -14.36
N GLY A 257 -11.43 1.97 -13.43
CA GLY A 257 -12.55 1.07 -13.69
C GLY A 257 -13.48 1.62 -14.76
N ILE A 258 -13.88 2.89 -14.62
CA ILE A 258 -14.72 3.58 -15.62
C ILE A 258 -14.00 3.70 -16.97
N LEU A 259 -12.74 4.18 -16.96
CA LEU A 259 -12.02 4.51 -18.19
C LEU A 259 -11.58 3.29 -19.00
N ILE A 260 -11.21 2.18 -18.34
CA ILE A 260 -10.61 0.99 -18.97
C ILE A 260 -11.64 -0.12 -19.18
N TRP A 261 -12.52 -0.34 -18.19
CA TRP A 261 -13.49 -1.44 -18.21
C TRP A 261 -14.93 -0.97 -18.42
N HIS A 262 -15.16 0.36 -18.50
CA HIS A 262 -16.49 0.96 -18.64
C HIS A 262 -17.43 0.57 -17.47
N ASP A 263 -16.85 0.42 -16.27
CA ASP A 263 -17.62 0.08 -15.07
C ASP A 263 -18.70 1.14 -14.82
N VAL A 264 -19.93 0.70 -14.59
CA VAL A 264 -21.04 1.56 -14.20
C VAL A 264 -21.22 1.45 -12.70
N PHE A 265 -21.18 2.58 -12.02
CA PHE A 265 -21.27 2.62 -10.58
C PHE A 265 -22.63 3.12 -10.11
N ASP A 266 -23.22 2.41 -9.14
CA ASP A 266 -24.38 2.86 -8.39
C ASP A 266 -24.09 4.11 -7.56
N TRP A 267 -25.14 4.83 -7.16
CA TRP A 267 -25.02 6.02 -6.32
C TRP A 267 -24.27 5.78 -5.00
N HIS A 268 -24.31 4.56 -4.46
CA HIS A 268 -23.58 4.19 -3.24
C HIS A 268 -22.07 4.28 -3.41
N VAL A 269 -21.54 3.92 -4.59
CA VAL A 269 -20.11 4.02 -4.90
C VAL A 269 -19.67 5.48 -4.92
N TRP A 270 -20.48 6.34 -5.55
CA TRP A 270 -20.23 7.80 -5.58
C TRP A 270 -20.26 8.42 -4.19
N LEU A 271 -21.24 8.03 -3.36
CA LEU A 271 -21.33 8.49 -1.98
C LEU A 271 -20.14 7.98 -1.16
N GLY A 272 -19.75 6.72 -1.32
CA GLY A 272 -18.55 6.16 -0.67
C GLY A 272 -17.28 6.91 -1.03
N MET A 273 -17.06 7.21 -2.33
CA MET A 273 -15.92 8.02 -2.77
C MET A 273 -15.96 9.43 -2.21
N ALA A 274 -17.13 10.08 -2.17
CA ALA A 274 -17.29 11.40 -1.58
C ALA A 274 -16.93 11.40 -0.08
N LEU A 275 -17.35 10.39 0.69
CA LEU A 275 -16.99 10.23 2.11
C LEU A 275 -15.48 10.06 2.30
N ILE A 276 -14.81 9.24 1.46
CA ILE A 276 -13.37 9.05 1.49
C ILE A 276 -12.64 10.40 1.24
N LEU A 277 -13.04 11.12 0.21
CA LEU A 277 -12.42 12.41 -0.11
C LEU A 277 -12.67 13.46 0.97
N ALA A 278 -13.91 13.61 1.42
CA ALA A 278 -14.28 14.59 2.45
C ALA A 278 -13.52 14.34 3.77
N SER A 279 -13.47 13.09 4.25
CA SER A 279 -12.73 12.76 5.47
C SER A 279 -11.21 12.92 5.32
N SER A 280 -10.67 12.66 4.12
CA SER A 280 -9.25 12.87 3.81
C SER A 280 -8.86 14.34 3.82
N VAL A 281 -9.72 15.20 3.25
CA VAL A 281 -9.56 16.66 3.29
C VAL A 281 -9.69 17.17 4.73
N ALA A 282 -10.71 16.74 5.47
CA ALA A 282 -10.92 17.12 6.87
C ALA A 282 -9.73 16.76 7.77
N ALA A 283 -9.19 15.52 7.62
CA ALA A 283 -8.02 15.07 8.38
C ALA A 283 -6.77 15.90 8.08
N THR A 284 -6.56 16.22 6.79
CA THR A 284 -5.41 17.04 6.36
C THR A 284 -5.53 18.48 6.88
N PHE A 285 -6.72 19.07 6.79
CA PHE A 285 -7.01 20.41 7.29
C PHE A 285 -6.84 20.50 8.80
N TYR A 286 -7.43 19.57 9.57
CA TYR A 286 -7.26 19.48 11.01
C TYR A 286 -5.78 19.41 11.41
N ASN A 287 -4.99 18.57 10.71
CA ASN A 287 -3.57 18.46 10.97
C ASN A 287 -2.83 19.78 10.72
N THR A 288 -3.13 20.46 9.61
CA THR A 288 -2.50 21.76 9.27
C THR A 288 -2.81 22.84 10.30
N LEU A 289 -4.07 22.92 10.76
CA LEU A 289 -4.46 23.85 11.81
C LEU A 289 -3.74 23.58 13.12
N THR A 290 -3.64 22.31 13.52
CA THR A 290 -2.96 21.92 14.76
C THR A 290 -1.47 22.26 14.71
N GLU A 291 -0.82 22.07 13.56
CA GLU A 291 0.59 22.44 13.38
C GLU A 291 0.82 23.95 13.45
N LYS A 292 -0.06 24.74 12.81
CA LYS A 292 -0.01 26.21 12.88
C LYS A 292 -0.18 26.72 14.32
N ARG A 293 -1.15 26.17 15.07
CA ARG A 293 -1.38 26.54 16.48
C ARG A 293 -0.18 26.20 17.35
N ALA A 294 0.41 25.03 17.15
CA ALA A 294 1.60 24.62 17.89
C ALA A 294 2.84 25.48 17.56
N ALA A 295 2.98 25.92 16.31
CA ALA A 295 4.04 26.85 15.89
C ALA A 295 3.85 28.24 16.49
N ALA A 296 2.64 28.79 16.48
CA ALA A 296 2.30 30.09 17.11
C ALA A 296 2.60 30.05 18.62
N ALA A 297 2.15 29.03 19.34
CA ALA A 297 2.38 28.90 20.78
C ALA A 297 3.88 28.81 21.15
N ARG A 298 4.74 28.28 20.27
CA ARG A 298 6.20 28.28 20.47
C ARG A 298 6.81 29.66 20.23
N ALA A 299 6.33 30.42 19.24
CA ALA A 299 6.80 31.77 18.96
C ALA A 299 6.47 32.74 20.09
N ASP A 300 5.32 32.56 20.75
CA ASP A 300 4.90 33.39 21.90
C ASP A 300 5.67 33.03 23.21
N SER A 301 6.39 31.93 23.25
CA SER A 301 7.15 31.45 24.42
C SER A 301 8.65 31.78 24.35
N THR A 302 9.13 32.33 23.22
CA THR A 302 10.52 32.82 23.02
C THR A 302 10.58 34.35 23.04
#